data_3f7e4644a85dcaf07754f8330e506a98
#
_entry.id   3f7e4644a85dcaf07754f8330e506a98
#
_cell.length_a   1.000
_cell.length_b   1.000
_cell.length_c   1.000
_cell.angle_alpha   90.00
_cell.angle_beta   90.00
_cell.angle_gamma   90.00
#
_symmetry.space_group_name_H-M   'P 1'
#
loop_
_entity.id
_entity.type
_entity.pdbx_description
1 polymer ?
#
loop_
_entity_poly.entity_id
_entity_poly.type
_entity_poly.pdbx_seq_one_letter_code
_entity_poly.pdbx_strand_id
1 'polypeptide(L)'
;MGHDADDPMAEGEVGRVGVSISNVEDMKVLFDGIPLDDVSTSMTINATAPMLLAMYVVVAEESGADVSRLRGTVQNDILKEYAARGTYVYPPAPSVRFAMDLCAYCAEHVPRWNTISVSGYHIREAGATAVQEVAFTLADAIAYVEAARDRGIDLEVFASRLSFFFDAHSDLFEEVAKLRAARRMWARIVRERFGIESPRAQMLRFHTQTAGVSLTAQQPELNVVRVTLQALAAVLGGTQSLHTNSRDEALALPTEESATIALRTQQVIAEESGVASVVDPLGGSYYVEWLTDSIEAEVEGELSKIDELGGATAAIEKGHYQKAIARSAYKEQKAIEEGRRVVVGVNRYAADEPARMEILRVDPSILEEKRASLTRLRASRDARAVDESLRRLAEAAERGDPTMPPLIACARARATLGEMSRAVERAFGRYRPAGSLW
;
A
#
# COMPACT_ATOMS: atom_id res chain seq x y z
N MET A 1 -4.54 -12.20 1.14
CA MET A 1 -5.81 -12.61 0.53
C MET A 1 -6.69 -13.44 1.47
N GLY A 2 -6.43 -13.37 2.79
CA GLY A 2 -7.26 -14.01 3.80
C GLY A 2 -7.16 -15.54 3.88
N HIS A 3 -6.04 -16.10 3.47
CA HIS A 3 -5.74 -17.53 3.58
C HIS A 3 -4.69 -17.78 4.67
N ASP A 4 -4.81 -18.89 5.37
CA ASP A 4 -3.77 -19.37 6.29
C ASP A 4 -2.61 -20.01 5.48
N ALA A 5 -1.44 -20.15 6.11
CA ALA A 5 -0.26 -20.70 5.44
C ALA A 5 -0.41 -22.18 4.99
N ASP A 6 -1.36 -22.91 5.55
CA ASP A 6 -1.67 -24.29 5.19
C ASP A 6 -2.81 -24.45 4.16
N ASP A 7 -3.38 -23.32 3.70
CA ASP A 7 -4.38 -23.32 2.64
C ASP A 7 -3.72 -23.66 1.29
N PRO A 8 -4.32 -24.52 0.45
CA PRO A 8 -3.78 -24.82 -0.89
C PRO A 8 -3.52 -23.59 -1.76
N MET A 9 -4.29 -22.51 -1.59
CA MET A 9 -4.10 -21.25 -2.31
C MET A 9 -2.84 -20.49 -1.88
N ALA A 10 -2.25 -20.82 -0.72
CA ALA A 10 -1.01 -20.21 -0.23
C ALA A 10 0.24 -21.03 -0.61
N GLU A 11 0.06 -22.17 -1.27
CA GLU A 11 1.18 -23.03 -1.67
C GLU A 11 2.12 -22.30 -2.65
N GLY A 12 3.40 -22.33 -2.35
CA GLY A 12 4.43 -21.63 -3.13
C GLY A 12 4.61 -20.15 -2.81
N GLU A 13 3.72 -19.53 -2.01
CA GLU A 13 3.77 -18.10 -1.69
C GLU A 13 4.34 -17.80 -0.29
N VAL A 14 4.22 -18.77 0.65
CA VAL A 14 4.65 -18.61 2.04
C VAL A 14 6.16 -18.33 2.12
N GLY A 15 6.52 -17.20 2.75
CA GLY A 15 7.90 -16.74 2.89
C GLY A 15 8.47 -16.02 1.64
N ARG A 16 7.74 -15.97 0.52
CA ARG A 16 8.19 -15.31 -0.74
C ARG A 16 7.61 -13.91 -0.93
N VAL A 17 6.41 -13.67 -0.42
CA VAL A 17 5.67 -12.41 -0.63
C VAL A 17 5.52 -11.61 0.66
N GLY A 18 6.38 -11.82 1.61
CA GLY A 18 6.42 -11.17 2.92
C GLY A 18 6.34 -12.14 4.08
N VAL A 19 6.24 -11.60 5.31
CA VAL A 19 6.16 -12.40 6.53
C VAL A 19 4.78 -13.05 6.63
N SER A 20 4.75 -14.37 6.79
CA SER A 20 3.51 -15.15 6.91
C SER A 20 2.95 -15.06 8.34
N ILE A 21 1.85 -14.31 8.50
CA ILE A 21 1.12 -14.18 9.77
C ILE A 21 -0.27 -14.78 9.58
N SER A 22 -0.50 -15.93 10.20
CA SER A 22 -1.80 -16.60 10.17
C SER A 22 -2.57 -16.45 11.49
N ASN A 23 -1.91 -16.06 12.57
CA ASN A 23 -2.53 -15.98 13.91
C ASN A 23 -1.71 -15.09 14.86
N VAL A 24 -2.22 -14.89 16.09
CA VAL A 24 -1.58 -14.07 17.13
C VAL A 24 -0.21 -14.61 17.56
N GLU A 25 0.00 -15.92 17.57
CA GLU A 25 1.29 -16.50 17.98
C GLU A 25 2.39 -16.20 16.95
N ASP A 26 2.05 -16.19 15.65
CA ASP A 26 2.97 -15.72 14.60
C ASP A 26 3.34 -14.25 14.80
N MET A 27 2.36 -13.43 15.17
CA MET A 27 2.58 -12.01 15.44
C MET A 27 3.44 -11.79 16.68
N LYS A 28 3.29 -12.61 17.73
CA LYS A 28 4.17 -12.59 18.91
C LYS A 28 5.61 -12.90 18.57
N VAL A 29 5.82 -13.94 17.75
CA VAL A 29 7.19 -14.30 17.29
C VAL A 29 7.82 -13.15 16.52
N LEU A 30 7.04 -12.48 15.63
CA LEU A 30 7.54 -11.34 14.86
C LEU A 30 7.99 -10.18 15.74
N PHE A 31 7.29 -9.91 16.83
CA PHE A 31 7.56 -8.77 17.72
C PHE A 31 8.25 -9.15 19.03
N ASP A 32 8.76 -10.37 19.14
CA ASP A 32 9.45 -10.82 20.36
C ASP A 32 10.63 -9.91 20.69
N GLY A 33 10.68 -9.43 21.95
CA GLY A 33 11.71 -8.52 22.43
C GLY A 33 11.59 -7.06 21.94
N ILE A 34 10.56 -6.70 21.16
CA ILE A 34 10.36 -5.32 20.67
C ILE A 34 9.31 -4.60 21.53
N PRO A 35 9.67 -3.47 22.18
CA PRO A 35 8.71 -2.68 22.96
C PRO A 35 7.75 -1.92 22.04
N LEU A 36 6.52 -2.43 21.89
CA LEU A 36 5.55 -1.95 20.90
C LEU A 36 5.08 -0.51 21.12
N ASP A 37 5.09 -0.01 22.32
CA ASP A 37 4.71 1.37 22.65
C ASP A 37 5.85 2.39 22.47
N ASP A 38 7.08 1.93 22.23
CA ASP A 38 8.26 2.78 21.97
C ASP A 38 8.64 2.85 20.47
N VAL A 39 8.19 1.87 19.68
CA VAL A 39 8.48 1.83 18.24
C VAL A 39 7.32 2.35 17.39
N SER A 40 7.56 2.57 16.09
CA SER A 40 6.51 2.81 15.09
C SER A 40 6.51 1.64 14.11
N THR A 41 5.36 0.97 13.99
CA THR A 41 5.21 -0.21 13.13
C THR A 41 4.49 0.15 11.83
N SER A 42 4.99 -0.30 10.69
CA SER A 42 4.32 -0.14 9.39
C SER A 42 3.96 -1.50 8.79
N MET A 43 2.70 -1.67 8.38
CA MET A 43 2.17 -2.89 7.79
C MET A 43 1.59 -2.58 6.40
N THR A 44 2.15 -3.18 5.35
CA THR A 44 1.68 -3.02 3.96
C THR A 44 0.53 -3.98 3.65
N ILE A 45 -0.53 -3.93 4.46
CA ILE A 45 -1.67 -4.86 4.40
C ILE A 45 -2.96 -4.12 4.06
N ASN A 46 -3.85 -4.72 3.26
CA ASN A 46 -5.06 -4.10 2.74
C ASN A 46 -6.33 -4.86 3.11
N ALA A 47 -6.77 -5.84 2.33
CA ALA A 47 -8.05 -6.53 2.56
C ALA A 47 -8.19 -7.15 3.97
N THR A 48 -7.10 -7.59 4.58
CA THR A 48 -7.05 -8.19 5.91
C THR A 48 -6.49 -7.25 6.99
N ALA A 49 -6.34 -5.97 6.68
CA ALA A 49 -5.76 -4.99 7.61
C ALA A 49 -6.47 -4.95 8.97
N PRO A 50 -7.83 -4.97 9.07
CA PRO A 50 -8.51 -5.00 10.35
C PRO A 50 -8.16 -6.23 11.20
N MET A 51 -7.98 -7.39 10.57
CA MET A 51 -7.62 -8.63 11.25
C MET A 51 -6.19 -8.59 11.79
N LEU A 52 -5.24 -8.11 11.00
CA LEU A 52 -3.84 -8.00 11.41
C LEU A 52 -3.66 -6.94 12.50
N LEU A 53 -4.38 -5.81 12.43
CA LEU A 53 -4.36 -4.81 13.49
C LEU A 53 -5.00 -5.36 14.78
N ALA A 54 -6.08 -6.14 14.70
CA ALA A 54 -6.67 -6.81 15.84
C ALA A 54 -5.68 -7.77 16.53
N MET A 55 -4.92 -8.55 15.76
CA MET A 55 -3.85 -9.40 16.28
C MET A 55 -2.74 -8.58 16.94
N TYR A 56 -2.32 -7.47 16.32
CA TYR A 56 -1.30 -6.58 16.86
C TYR A 56 -1.71 -5.93 18.18
N VAL A 57 -2.97 -5.49 18.29
CA VAL A 57 -3.54 -4.96 19.55
C VAL A 57 -3.50 -6.03 20.64
N VAL A 58 -3.88 -7.27 20.33
CA VAL A 58 -3.83 -8.38 21.32
C VAL A 58 -2.40 -8.68 21.77
N VAL A 59 -1.42 -8.66 20.84
CA VAL A 59 0.00 -8.84 21.20
C VAL A 59 0.48 -7.70 22.11
N ALA A 60 0.11 -6.46 21.81
CA ALA A 60 0.44 -5.31 22.64
C ALA A 60 -0.15 -5.45 24.08
N GLU A 61 -1.43 -5.81 24.20
CA GLU A 61 -2.09 -6.05 25.48
C GLU A 61 -1.40 -7.16 26.29
N GLU A 62 -1.10 -8.28 25.64
CA GLU A 62 -0.49 -9.45 26.28
C GLU A 62 0.98 -9.20 26.67
N SER A 63 1.67 -8.29 25.97
CA SER A 63 3.02 -7.84 26.36
C SER A 63 3.03 -6.74 27.41
N GLY A 64 1.85 -6.23 27.82
CA GLY A 64 1.72 -5.16 28.80
C GLY A 64 1.94 -3.75 28.24
N ALA A 65 2.00 -3.58 26.91
CA ALA A 65 2.10 -2.28 26.27
C ALA A 65 0.76 -1.51 26.34
N ASP A 66 0.85 -0.19 26.46
CA ASP A 66 -0.32 0.69 26.42
C ASP A 66 -0.81 0.87 24.97
N VAL A 67 -1.97 0.28 24.66
CA VAL A 67 -2.58 0.35 23.30
C VAL A 67 -2.77 1.80 22.84
N SER A 68 -3.07 2.73 23.73
CA SER A 68 -3.24 4.15 23.38
C SER A 68 -1.94 4.84 22.92
N ARG A 69 -0.79 4.26 23.26
CA ARG A 69 0.54 4.74 22.87
C ARG A 69 1.04 4.16 21.58
N LEU A 70 0.43 3.09 21.08
CA LEU A 70 0.84 2.45 19.83
C LEU A 70 0.88 3.45 18.67
N ARG A 71 1.97 3.40 17.90
CA ARG A 71 2.22 4.26 16.75
C ARG A 71 2.50 3.41 15.54
N GLY A 72 1.98 3.83 14.41
CA GLY A 72 2.25 3.08 13.19
C GLY A 72 1.35 3.46 12.05
N THR A 73 1.42 2.65 11.01
CA THR A 73 0.62 2.77 9.81
C THR A 73 0.19 1.39 9.36
N VAL A 74 -1.08 1.23 9.03
CA VAL A 74 -1.56 0.13 8.20
C VAL A 74 -1.99 0.71 6.86
N GLN A 75 -1.63 0.04 5.75
CA GLN A 75 -1.94 0.59 4.42
C GLN A 75 -3.45 0.72 4.22
N ASN A 76 -4.21 -0.36 4.42
CA ASN A 76 -5.68 -0.38 4.47
C ASN A 76 -6.35 0.37 3.29
N ASP A 77 -5.65 0.48 2.17
CA ASP A 77 -6.15 1.07 0.94
C ASP A 77 -6.73 -0.02 0.05
N ILE A 78 -8.04 -0.22 0.16
CA ILE A 78 -8.69 -1.32 -0.55
C ILE A 78 -9.05 -0.94 -1.99
N LEU A 79 -9.29 0.33 -2.31
CA LEU A 79 -9.72 0.76 -3.65
C LEU A 79 -8.63 0.48 -4.69
N LYS A 80 -7.35 0.75 -4.38
CA LYS A 80 -6.26 0.44 -5.30
C LYS A 80 -6.12 -1.05 -5.60
N GLU A 81 -6.58 -1.93 -4.71
CA GLU A 81 -6.55 -3.37 -4.96
C GLU A 81 -7.47 -3.77 -6.11
N TYR A 82 -8.63 -3.14 -6.23
CA TYR A 82 -9.53 -3.35 -7.37
C TYR A 82 -9.03 -2.63 -8.63
N ALA A 83 -8.35 -1.50 -8.46
CA ALA A 83 -7.82 -0.72 -9.57
C ALA A 83 -6.65 -1.42 -10.28
N ALA A 84 -5.68 -1.96 -9.51
CA ALA A 84 -4.39 -2.36 -10.04
C ALA A 84 -3.80 -3.67 -9.46
N ARG A 85 -3.82 -3.87 -8.12
CA ARG A 85 -3.01 -4.92 -7.48
C ARG A 85 -3.68 -6.29 -7.43
N GLY A 86 -5.00 -6.35 -7.29
CA GLY A 86 -5.77 -7.60 -7.33
C GLY A 86 -5.80 -8.44 -6.05
N THR A 87 -5.34 -7.90 -4.90
CA THR A 87 -5.34 -8.64 -3.61
C THR A 87 -6.53 -8.32 -2.72
N TYR A 88 -7.71 -8.33 -3.28
CA TYR A 88 -8.99 -8.16 -2.60
C TYR A 88 -9.60 -9.51 -2.17
N VAL A 89 -10.58 -9.46 -1.27
CA VAL A 89 -11.39 -10.63 -0.82
C VAL A 89 -12.87 -10.37 -1.08
N TYR A 90 -13.41 -9.29 -0.53
CA TYR A 90 -14.83 -8.94 -0.55
C TYR A 90 -15.16 -7.93 -1.66
N PRO A 91 -16.46 -7.69 -1.98
CA PRO A 91 -16.85 -6.62 -2.90
C PRO A 91 -16.40 -5.21 -2.45
N PRO A 92 -16.28 -4.23 -3.38
CA PRO A 92 -15.73 -2.91 -3.06
C PRO A 92 -16.45 -2.19 -1.91
N ALA A 93 -17.77 -2.03 -1.97
CA ALA A 93 -18.50 -1.28 -0.96
C ALA A 93 -18.42 -1.88 0.47
N PRO A 94 -18.63 -3.21 0.70
CA PRO A 94 -18.36 -3.85 1.99
C PRO A 94 -16.91 -3.71 2.45
N SER A 95 -15.93 -3.75 1.54
CA SER A 95 -14.52 -3.60 1.86
C SER A 95 -14.17 -2.19 2.34
N VAL A 96 -14.72 -1.16 1.71
CA VAL A 96 -14.57 0.23 2.18
C VAL A 96 -15.18 0.38 3.58
N ARG A 97 -16.37 -0.19 3.82
CA ARG A 97 -16.99 -0.19 5.15
C ARG A 97 -16.09 -0.86 6.19
N PHE A 98 -15.52 -2.01 5.86
CA PHE A 98 -14.62 -2.77 6.74
C PHE A 98 -13.34 -1.97 7.07
N ALA A 99 -12.80 -1.25 6.08
CA ALA A 99 -11.68 -0.33 6.30
C ALA A 99 -12.08 0.84 7.22
N MET A 100 -13.29 1.39 7.08
CA MET A 100 -13.78 2.47 7.94
C MET A 100 -14.04 2.02 9.37
N ASP A 101 -14.43 0.77 9.62
CA ASP A 101 -14.55 0.21 10.97
C ASP A 101 -13.20 0.21 11.71
N LEU A 102 -12.10 -0.11 11.01
CA LEU A 102 -10.76 0.03 11.56
C LEU A 102 -10.44 1.50 11.88
N CYS A 103 -10.78 2.42 10.99
CA CYS A 103 -10.52 3.85 11.18
C CYS A 103 -11.26 4.39 12.40
N ALA A 104 -12.54 4.05 12.56
CA ALA A 104 -13.36 4.44 13.71
C ALA A 104 -12.78 3.90 15.03
N TYR A 105 -12.41 2.63 15.06
CA TYR A 105 -11.76 2.02 16.23
C TYR A 105 -10.45 2.73 16.59
N CYS A 106 -9.60 3.01 15.62
CA CYS A 106 -8.32 3.69 15.86
C CYS A 106 -8.51 5.12 16.35
N ALA A 107 -9.50 5.85 15.86
CA ALA A 107 -9.79 7.22 16.31
C ALA A 107 -10.06 7.27 17.83
N GLU A 108 -10.67 6.23 18.38
CA GLU A 108 -11.06 6.13 19.79
C GLU A 108 -9.97 5.46 20.66
N HIS A 109 -9.39 4.35 20.19
CA HIS A 109 -8.56 3.46 21.03
C HIS A 109 -7.07 3.52 20.71
N VAL A 110 -6.69 3.89 19.48
CA VAL A 110 -5.28 3.93 19.01
C VAL A 110 -5.00 5.27 18.31
N PRO A 111 -5.12 6.41 19.00
CA PRO A 111 -5.22 7.75 18.38
C PRO A 111 -3.95 8.19 17.63
N ARG A 112 -2.83 7.47 17.80
CA ARG A 112 -1.56 7.77 17.13
C ARG A 112 -1.34 6.93 15.86
N TRP A 113 -2.31 6.08 15.48
CA TRP A 113 -2.21 5.21 14.32
C TRP A 113 -2.64 5.93 13.04
N ASN A 114 -1.87 5.78 11.96
CA ASN A 114 -2.27 6.20 10.62
C ASN A 114 -3.08 5.06 10.01
N THR A 115 -4.35 5.30 9.74
CA THR A 115 -5.32 4.26 9.44
C THR A 115 -5.42 3.90 7.96
N ILE A 116 -5.02 4.82 7.07
CA ILE A 116 -4.96 4.59 5.63
C ILE A 116 -3.71 5.25 5.06
N SER A 117 -3.03 4.55 4.17
CA SER A 117 -2.03 5.09 3.26
C SER A 117 -2.50 4.91 1.83
N VAL A 118 -3.10 5.97 1.25
CA VAL A 118 -3.68 5.94 -0.10
C VAL A 118 -2.57 5.81 -1.13
N SER A 119 -2.65 4.79 -2.00
CA SER A 119 -1.48 4.30 -2.72
C SER A 119 -1.60 4.44 -4.24
N GLY A 120 -0.94 5.44 -4.80
CA GLY A 120 -0.70 5.58 -6.23
C GLY A 120 0.40 4.66 -6.77
N TYR A 121 1.36 4.27 -5.93
CA TYR A 121 2.48 3.41 -6.32
C TYR A 121 2.04 2.19 -7.13
N HIS A 122 1.12 1.39 -6.63
CA HIS A 122 0.67 0.17 -7.32
C HIS A 122 -0.07 0.47 -8.64
N ILE A 123 -0.74 1.61 -8.73
CA ILE A 123 -1.41 2.09 -9.94
C ILE A 123 -0.37 2.43 -11.00
N ARG A 124 0.70 3.12 -10.61
CA ARG A 124 1.83 3.47 -11.48
C ARG A 124 2.59 2.23 -11.94
N GLU A 125 2.90 1.32 -11.03
CA GLU A 125 3.56 0.02 -11.30
C GLU A 125 2.76 -0.85 -12.29
N ALA A 126 1.43 -0.73 -12.30
CA ALA A 126 0.57 -1.41 -13.28
C ALA A 126 0.59 -0.75 -14.66
N GLY A 127 1.32 0.36 -14.86
CA GLY A 127 1.50 1.04 -16.14
C GLY A 127 0.66 2.31 -16.33
N ALA A 128 0.14 2.90 -15.26
CA ALA A 128 -0.50 4.22 -15.32
C ALA A 128 0.52 5.32 -15.65
N THR A 129 0.05 6.45 -16.20
CA THR A 129 0.85 7.67 -16.34
C THR A 129 0.98 8.40 -14.99
N ALA A 130 1.89 9.38 -14.90
CA ALA A 130 2.03 10.24 -13.72
C ALA A 130 0.70 10.96 -13.39
N VAL A 131 -0.01 11.46 -14.40
CA VAL A 131 -1.33 12.08 -14.25
C VAL A 131 -2.37 11.11 -13.71
N GLN A 132 -2.45 9.90 -14.27
CA GLN A 132 -3.37 8.86 -13.80
C GLN A 132 -3.07 8.42 -12.37
N GLU A 133 -1.79 8.28 -12.01
CA GLU A 133 -1.39 7.99 -10.64
C GLU A 133 -1.95 9.01 -9.66
N VAL A 134 -1.74 10.30 -9.90
CA VAL A 134 -2.24 11.36 -9.02
C VAL A 134 -3.76 11.42 -9.01
N ALA A 135 -4.40 11.37 -10.18
CA ALA A 135 -5.85 11.46 -10.30
C ALA A 135 -6.57 10.33 -9.55
N PHE A 136 -6.14 9.09 -9.77
CA PHE A 136 -6.76 7.93 -9.13
C PHE A 136 -6.50 7.90 -7.62
N THR A 137 -5.27 8.25 -7.20
CA THR A 137 -4.93 8.34 -5.77
C THR A 137 -5.75 9.40 -5.05
N LEU A 138 -5.91 10.59 -5.63
CA LEU A 138 -6.72 11.66 -5.04
C LEU A 138 -8.21 11.32 -5.05
N ALA A 139 -8.73 10.68 -6.10
CA ALA A 139 -10.11 10.21 -6.15
C ALA A 139 -10.39 9.13 -5.09
N ASP A 140 -9.46 8.19 -4.89
CA ASP A 140 -9.58 7.19 -3.82
C ASP A 140 -9.54 7.84 -2.43
N ALA A 141 -8.68 8.84 -2.22
CA ALA A 141 -8.64 9.62 -0.98
C ALA A 141 -9.96 10.37 -0.73
N ILE A 142 -10.53 11.00 -1.75
CA ILE A 142 -11.85 11.65 -1.68
C ILE A 142 -12.91 10.62 -1.24
N ALA A 143 -12.95 9.45 -1.86
CA ALA A 143 -13.91 8.40 -1.52
C ALA A 143 -13.76 7.93 -0.06
N TYR A 144 -12.54 7.84 0.46
CA TYR A 144 -12.32 7.51 1.87
C TYR A 144 -12.77 8.60 2.83
N VAL A 145 -12.56 9.88 2.50
CA VAL A 145 -13.06 11.00 3.33
C VAL A 145 -14.59 11.03 3.33
N GLU A 146 -15.22 10.79 2.19
CA GLU A 146 -16.68 10.67 2.08
C GLU A 146 -17.22 9.49 2.90
N ALA A 147 -16.58 8.32 2.81
CA ALA A 147 -16.94 7.14 3.60
C ALA A 147 -16.76 7.37 5.11
N ALA A 148 -15.73 8.11 5.51
CA ALA A 148 -15.51 8.50 6.91
C ALA A 148 -16.62 9.42 7.42
N ARG A 149 -17.05 10.42 6.61
CA ARG A 149 -18.18 11.29 6.90
C ARG A 149 -19.47 10.49 7.11
N ASP A 150 -19.77 9.57 6.21
CA ASP A 150 -20.99 8.75 6.24
C ASP A 150 -20.98 7.79 7.46
N ARG A 151 -19.80 7.47 7.99
CA ARG A 151 -19.61 6.68 9.22
C ARG A 151 -19.62 7.54 10.49
N GLY A 152 -19.74 8.87 10.39
CA GLY A 152 -19.72 9.80 11.51
C GLY A 152 -18.37 10.02 12.14
N ILE A 153 -17.27 9.70 11.44
CA ILE A 153 -15.90 9.97 11.90
C ILE A 153 -15.61 11.46 11.72
N ASP A 154 -14.97 12.09 12.70
CA ASP A 154 -14.51 13.46 12.59
C ASP A 154 -13.53 13.61 11.42
N LEU A 155 -13.92 14.43 10.42
CA LEU A 155 -13.17 14.54 9.17
C LEU A 155 -11.82 15.24 9.35
N GLU A 156 -11.68 16.19 10.29
CA GLU A 156 -10.40 16.83 10.56
C GLU A 156 -9.42 15.84 11.19
N VAL A 157 -9.88 15.04 12.15
CA VAL A 157 -9.10 13.97 12.76
C VAL A 157 -8.71 12.93 11.70
N PHE A 158 -9.66 12.48 10.88
CA PHE A 158 -9.43 11.48 9.85
C PHE A 158 -8.42 11.95 8.80
N ALA A 159 -8.66 13.12 8.16
CA ALA A 159 -7.78 13.66 7.13
C ALA A 159 -6.36 13.95 7.67
N SER A 160 -6.24 14.40 8.95
CA SER A 160 -4.95 14.59 9.61
C SER A 160 -4.16 13.30 9.82
N ARG A 161 -4.79 12.13 9.69
CA ARG A 161 -4.17 10.79 9.82
C ARG A 161 -3.98 10.07 8.50
N LEU A 162 -4.54 10.60 7.42
CA LEU A 162 -4.24 10.06 6.10
C LEU A 162 -2.76 10.24 5.76
N SER A 163 -2.20 9.24 5.14
CA SER A 163 -0.91 9.30 4.45
C SER A 163 -1.08 8.81 3.02
N PHE A 164 -0.08 9.07 2.20
CA PHE A 164 -0.10 8.72 0.79
C PHE A 164 1.14 7.91 0.43
N PHE A 165 1.09 7.24 -0.70
CA PHE A 165 2.19 6.47 -1.19
C PHE A 165 2.28 6.62 -2.71
N PHE A 166 3.36 7.21 -3.20
CA PHE A 166 3.60 7.45 -4.62
C PHE A 166 4.80 6.68 -5.14
N ASP A 167 4.79 6.44 -6.44
CA ASP A 167 5.94 5.98 -7.20
C ASP A 167 6.92 7.12 -7.48
N ALA A 168 8.17 6.82 -7.80
CA ALA A 168 9.11 7.69 -8.46
C ALA A 168 9.73 7.00 -9.66
N HIS A 169 9.29 7.36 -10.86
CA HIS A 169 9.75 6.80 -12.13
C HIS A 169 10.97 7.57 -12.69
N SER A 170 11.42 7.23 -13.89
CA SER A 170 12.71 7.67 -14.44
C SER A 170 12.72 9.07 -15.06
N ASP A 171 11.58 9.73 -15.28
CA ASP A 171 11.53 11.11 -15.76
C ASP A 171 11.62 12.08 -14.58
N LEU A 172 12.84 12.57 -14.33
CA LEU A 172 13.16 13.35 -13.13
C LEU A 172 12.25 14.56 -12.93
N PHE A 173 12.01 15.34 -13.99
CA PHE A 173 11.23 16.56 -13.86
C PHE A 173 9.72 16.29 -13.78
N GLU A 174 9.23 15.27 -14.49
CA GLU A 174 7.83 14.83 -14.39
C GLU A 174 7.52 14.38 -12.96
N GLU A 175 8.39 13.57 -12.35
CA GLU A 175 8.19 13.07 -10.99
C GLU A 175 8.24 14.18 -9.94
N VAL A 176 9.17 15.13 -10.06
CA VAL A 176 9.20 16.31 -9.18
C VAL A 176 7.91 17.14 -9.31
N ALA A 177 7.48 17.43 -10.53
CA ALA A 177 6.28 18.21 -10.80
C ALA A 177 5.01 17.48 -10.35
N LYS A 178 4.93 16.17 -10.55
CA LYS A 178 3.86 15.29 -10.06
C LYS A 178 3.65 15.40 -8.56
N LEU A 179 4.72 15.27 -7.78
CA LEU A 179 4.65 15.33 -6.32
C LEU A 179 4.33 16.75 -5.81
N ARG A 180 4.76 17.80 -6.52
CA ARG A 180 4.36 19.19 -6.25
C ARG A 180 2.87 19.41 -6.52
N ALA A 181 2.38 18.95 -7.69
CA ALA A 181 0.98 19.03 -8.07
C ALA A 181 0.08 18.27 -7.07
N ALA A 182 0.43 17.05 -6.70
CA ALA A 182 -0.33 16.25 -5.74
C ALA A 182 -0.52 16.97 -4.39
N ARG A 183 0.55 17.59 -3.83
CA ARG A 183 0.45 18.36 -2.56
C ARG A 183 -0.48 19.57 -2.68
N ARG A 184 -0.35 20.34 -3.76
CA ARG A 184 -1.15 21.54 -3.98
C ARG A 184 -2.62 21.21 -4.18
N MET A 185 -2.90 20.18 -4.97
CA MET A 185 -4.27 19.70 -5.23
C MET A 185 -4.93 19.15 -3.97
N TRP A 186 -4.23 18.32 -3.18
CA TRP A 186 -4.79 17.78 -1.94
C TRP A 186 -5.20 18.88 -0.97
N ALA A 187 -4.33 19.87 -0.76
CA ALA A 187 -4.63 21.01 0.12
C ALA A 187 -5.89 21.75 -0.33
N ARG A 188 -6.06 21.96 -1.65
CA ARG A 188 -7.24 22.59 -2.24
C ARG A 188 -8.48 21.71 -2.06
N ILE A 189 -8.40 20.40 -2.34
CA ILE A 189 -9.51 19.46 -2.17
C ILE A 189 -10.00 19.44 -0.72
N VAL A 190 -9.12 19.33 0.25
CA VAL A 190 -9.46 19.28 1.67
C VAL A 190 -10.16 20.56 2.12
N ARG A 191 -9.67 21.72 1.69
CA ARG A 191 -10.26 23.01 2.02
C ARG A 191 -11.58 23.25 1.29
N GLU A 192 -11.62 23.05 -0.03
CA GLU A 192 -12.74 23.50 -0.87
C GLU A 192 -13.87 22.48 -0.95
N ARG A 193 -13.57 21.17 -1.02
CA ARG A 193 -14.58 20.12 -1.11
C ARG A 193 -15.11 19.69 0.27
N PHE A 194 -14.26 19.71 1.30
CA PHE A 194 -14.61 19.24 2.64
C PHE A 194 -14.71 20.34 3.69
N GLY A 195 -14.33 21.57 3.38
CA GLY A 195 -14.41 22.71 4.31
C GLY A 195 -13.49 22.62 5.51
N ILE A 196 -12.38 21.86 5.41
CA ILE A 196 -11.44 21.65 6.52
C ILE A 196 -10.29 22.64 6.44
N GLU A 197 -10.23 23.54 7.40
CA GLU A 197 -9.21 24.62 7.45
C GLU A 197 -7.90 24.23 8.15
N SER A 198 -7.88 23.08 8.84
CA SER A 198 -6.70 22.60 9.56
C SER A 198 -5.52 22.40 8.62
N PRO A 199 -4.37 23.12 8.83
CA PRO A 199 -3.18 22.94 7.99
C PRO A 199 -2.65 21.50 8.01
N ARG A 200 -2.84 20.79 9.12
CA ARG A 200 -2.41 19.40 9.27
C ARG A 200 -3.21 18.46 8.38
N ALA A 201 -4.51 18.67 8.26
CA ALA A 201 -5.38 17.88 7.37
C ALA A 201 -5.11 18.20 5.89
N GLN A 202 -4.71 19.43 5.58
CA GLN A 202 -4.35 19.86 4.22
C GLN A 202 -2.96 19.39 3.76
N MET A 203 -2.11 18.91 4.68
CA MET A 203 -0.81 18.33 4.33
C MET A 203 -0.98 16.97 3.66
N LEU A 204 -0.51 16.84 2.41
CA LEU A 204 -0.29 15.55 1.78
C LEU A 204 1.05 14.99 2.27
N ARG A 205 1.00 14.13 3.28
CA ARG A 205 2.18 13.43 3.80
C ARG A 205 2.31 12.11 3.07
N PHE A 206 3.46 11.86 2.47
CA PHE A 206 3.60 10.69 1.62
C PHE A 206 4.95 10.00 1.76
N HIS A 207 4.91 8.71 1.54
CA HIS A 207 6.03 7.85 1.25
C HIS A 207 6.24 7.79 -0.26
N THR A 208 7.48 7.65 -0.70
CA THR A 208 7.80 7.34 -2.10
C THR A 208 8.63 6.08 -2.18
N GLN A 209 8.31 5.22 -3.13
CA GLN A 209 9.16 4.10 -3.54
C GLN A 209 9.59 4.33 -4.98
N THR A 210 10.84 4.02 -5.29
CA THR A 210 11.35 4.06 -6.66
C THR A 210 10.67 3.00 -7.52
N ALA A 211 10.46 3.27 -8.80
CA ALA A 211 9.68 2.41 -9.72
C ALA A 211 10.32 1.05 -9.95
N GLY A 212 9.73 0.00 -9.38
CA GLY A 212 10.14 -1.38 -9.61
C GLY A 212 9.94 -1.81 -11.06
N VAL A 213 8.84 -1.40 -11.70
CA VAL A 213 8.50 -1.68 -13.10
C VAL A 213 9.55 -1.18 -14.10
N SER A 214 10.35 -0.19 -13.72
CA SER A 214 11.43 0.36 -14.56
C SER A 214 12.74 -0.44 -14.50
N LEU A 215 12.87 -1.36 -13.54
CA LEU A 215 14.07 -2.14 -13.32
C LEU A 215 14.10 -3.37 -14.21
N THR A 216 15.29 -3.75 -14.69
CA THR A 216 15.44 -4.77 -15.70
C THR A 216 16.32 -5.92 -15.21
N ALA A 217 15.99 -7.14 -15.65
CA ALA A 217 16.84 -8.31 -15.45
C ALA A 217 18.13 -8.25 -16.29
N GLN A 218 18.09 -7.51 -17.41
CA GLN A 218 19.24 -7.26 -18.26
C GLN A 218 20.14 -6.19 -17.63
N GLN A 219 21.44 -6.47 -17.50
CA GLN A 219 22.43 -5.55 -16.93
C GLN A 219 21.95 -4.95 -15.58
N PRO A 220 21.67 -5.78 -14.57
CA PRO A 220 21.02 -5.36 -13.32
C PRO A 220 21.83 -4.33 -12.53
N GLU A 221 23.12 -4.21 -12.74
CA GLU A 221 23.96 -3.16 -12.14
C GLU A 221 23.50 -1.75 -12.55
N LEU A 222 22.90 -1.58 -13.75
CA LEU A 222 22.33 -0.30 -14.19
C LEU A 222 21.09 0.10 -13.37
N ASN A 223 20.45 -0.84 -12.67
CA ASN A 223 19.32 -0.55 -11.80
C ASN A 223 19.74 0.37 -10.64
N VAL A 224 20.97 0.30 -10.15
CA VAL A 224 21.49 1.24 -9.14
C VAL A 224 21.43 2.68 -9.64
N VAL A 225 21.81 2.90 -10.91
CA VAL A 225 21.76 4.23 -11.54
C VAL A 225 20.32 4.71 -11.70
N ARG A 226 19.40 3.83 -12.15
CA ARG A 226 17.97 4.15 -12.28
C ARG A 226 17.37 4.54 -10.94
N VAL A 227 17.57 3.71 -9.92
CA VAL A 227 17.08 3.95 -8.55
C VAL A 227 17.65 5.25 -7.96
N THR A 228 18.93 5.57 -8.23
CA THR A 228 19.54 6.81 -7.76
C THR A 228 18.83 8.05 -8.33
N LEU A 229 18.54 8.06 -9.64
CA LEU A 229 17.83 9.17 -10.29
C LEU A 229 16.38 9.30 -9.80
N GLN A 230 15.70 8.18 -9.63
CA GLN A 230 14.33 8.13 -9.11
C GLN A 230 14.27 8.60 -7.64
N ALA A 231 15.19 8.14 -6.81
CA ALA A 231 15.31 8.58 -5.42
C ALA A 231 15.61 10.09 -5.33
N LEU A 232 16.48 10.60 -6.20
CA LEU A 232 16.76 12.04 -6.28
C LEU A 232 15.51 12.84 -6.69
N ALA A 233 14.73 12.35 -7.65
CA ALA A 233 13.45 12.96 -8.03
C ALA A 233 12.47 13.01 -6.85
N ALA A 234 12.35 11.92 -6.08
CA ALA A 234 11.50 11.85 -4.89
C ALA A 234 11.94 12.86 -3.81
N VAL A 235 13.25 13.00 -3.56
CA VAL A 235 13.82 13.98 -2.60
C VAL A 235 13.53 15.41 -3.06
N LEU A 236 13.82 15.74 -4.31
CA LEU A 236 13.51 17.05 -4.90
C LEU A 236 12.00 17.32 -4.96
N GLY A 237 11.18 16.28 -5.08
CA GLY A 237 9.74 16.33 -5.01
C GLY A 237 9.18 16.49 -3.59
N GLY A 238 10.02 16.42 -2.55
CA GLY A 238 9.65 16.70 -1.15
C GLY A 238 9.00 15.51 -0.43
N THR A 239 9.40 14.28 -0.71
CA THR A 239 8.94 13.08 0.02
C THR A 239 9.34 13.11 1.50
N GLN A 240 8.49 12.56 2.40
CA GLN A 240 8.78 12.49 3.83
C GLN A 240 9.46 11.18 4.23
N SER A 241 9.27 10.12 3.45
CA SER A 241 10.02 8.88 3.59
C SER A 241 10.24 8.24 2.23
N LEU A 242 11.31 7.46 2.10
CA LEU A 242 11.79 6.94 0.82
C LEU A 242 12.18 5.48 0.95
N HIS A 243 11.73 4.66 -0.01
CA HIS A 243 12.24 3.34 -0.28
C HIS A 243 12.96 3.32 -1.63
N THR A 244 14.16 2.79 -1.64
CA THR A 244 14.94 2.51 -2.85
C THR A 244 14.92 1.02 -3.13
N ASN A 245 14.43 0.62 -4.31
CA ASN A 245 14.45 -0.77 -4.73
C ASN A 245 15.90 -1.26 -4.89
N SER A 246 16.12 -2.52 -4.61
CA SER A 246 17.42 -3.13 -4.82
C SER A 246 17.66 -3.47 -6.30
N ARG A 247 18.93 -3.63 -6.67
CA ARG A 247 19.33 -3.90 -8.08
C ARG A 247 18.79 -5.23 -8.63
N ASP A 248 18.43 -6.16 -7.75
CA ASP A 248 17.88 -7.49 -8.05
C ASP A 248 16.36 -7.57 -8.03
N GLU A 249 15.66 -6.43 -7.85
CA GLU A 249 14.18 -6.34 -7.77
C GLU A 249 13.46 -7.04 -8.93
N ALA A 250 14.00 -6.96 -10.14
CA ALA A 250 13.43 -7.62 -11.31
C ALA A 250 13.63 -9.15 -11.34
N LEU A 251 14.38 -9.70 -10.39
CA LEU A 251 14.79 -11.11 -10.38
C LEU A 251 14.27 -11.88 -9.15
N ALA A 252 14.40 -11.30 -7.96
CA ALA A 252 14.07 -11.95 -6.70
C ALA A 252 13.97 -10.95 -5.53
N LEU A 253 13.70 -11.45 -4.32
CA LEU A 253 13.89 -10.70 -3.08
C LEU A 253 15.37 -10.31 -2.94
N PRO A 254 15.69 -9.15 -2.30
CA PRO A 254 17.05 -8.65 -2.24
C PRO A 254 17.97 -9.56 -1.43
N THR A 255 19.21 -9.71 -1.94
CA THR A 255 20.31 -10.20 -1.12
C THR A 255 20.75 -9.13 -0.12
N GLU A 256 21.50 -9.50 0.92
CA GLU A 256 22.05 -8.55 1.90
C GLU A 256 22.91 -7.47 1.23
N GLU A 257 23.73 -7.85 0.25
CA GLU A 257 24.54 -6.93 -0.54
C GLU A 257 23.67 -5.92 -1.30
N SER A 258 22.65 -6.41 -2.03
CA SER A 258 21.75 -5.58 -2.81
C SER A 258 20.93 -4.61 -1.93
N ALA A 259 20.44 -5.10 -0.78
CA ALA A 259 19.75 -4.27 0.20
C ALA A 259 20.68 -3.20 0.81
N THR A 260 21.94 -3.55 1.07
CA THR A 260 22.94 -2.60 1.55
C THR A 260 23.20 -1.49 0.53
N ILE A 261 23.37 -1.81 -0.75
CA ILE A 261 23.56 -0.82 -1.82
C ILE A 261 22.34 0.09 -1.93
N ALA A 262 21.14 -0.46 -1.87
CA ALA A 262 19.90 0.31 -1.92
C ALA A 262 19.82 1.33 -0.76
N LEU A 263 20.15 0.92 0.46
CA LEU A 263 20.23 1.81 1.62
C LEU A 263 21.33 2.88 1.46
N ARG A 264 22.53 2.49 1.01
CA ARG A 264 23.65 3.41 0.78
C ARG A 264 23.33 4.45 -0.29
N THR A 265 22.53 4.11 -1.29
CA THR A 265 22.05 5.08 -2.30
C THR A 265 21.32 6.26 -1.65
N GLN A 266 20.43 6.00 -0.68
CA GLN A 266 19.78 7.08 0.07
C GLN A 266 20.77 7.91 0.87
N GLN A 267 21.73 7.25 1.53
CA GLN A 267 22.74 7.94 2.35
C GLN A 267 23.67 8.80 1.52
N VAL A 268 24.09 8.35 0.34
CA VAL A 268 24.89 9.17 -0.60
C VAL A 268 24.10 10.41 -1.04
N ILE A 269 22.81 10.28 -1.36
CA ILE A 269 21.96 11.42 -1.70
C ILE A 269 21.85 12.40 -0.51
N ALA A 270 21.68 11.89 0.71
CA ALA A 270 21.50 12.72 1.89
C ALA A 270 22.79 13.45 2.32
N GLU A 271 23.94 12.76 2.29
CA GLU A 271 25.17 13.24 2.91
C GLU A 271 26.17 13.89 1.92
N GLU A 272 26.17 13.45 0.65
CA GLU A 272 27.20 13.84 -0.31
C GLU A 272 26.70 14.79 -1.41
N SER A 273 25.37 14.75 -1.72
CA SER A 273 24.84 15.51 -2.87
C SER A 273 24.55 16.99 -2.57
N GLY A 274 24.44 17.35 -1.31
CA GLY A 274 24.01 18.70 -0.88
C GLY A 274 22.52 19.00 -1.07
N VAL A 275 21.73 18.09 -1.66
CA VAL A 275 20.30 18.30 -1.96
C VAL A 275 19.45 18.47 -0.70
N ALA A 276 19.86 17.86 0.42
CA ALA A 276 19.19 17.96 1.71
C ALA A 276 19.46 19.32 2.44
N SER A 277 20.38 20.13 1.95
CA SER A 277 20.76 21.39 2.58
C SER A 277 19.87 22.58 2.20
N VAL A 278 18.96 22.40 1.26
CA VAL A 278 18.07 23.45 0.73
C VAL A 278 16.63 22.97 0.63
N VAL A 279 15.70 23.92 0.71
CA VAL A 279 14.25 23.62 0.56
C VAL A 279 13.82 24.02 -0.84
N ASP A 280 13.16 23.10 -1.54
CA ASP A 280 12.56 23.30 -2.87
C ASP A 280 13.51 24.00 -3.87
N PRO A 281 14.68 23.43 -4.19
CA PRO A 281 15.69 24.10 -5.02
C PRO A 281 15.23 24.30 -6.47
N LEU A 282 14.16 23.64 -6.91
CA LEU A 282 13.56 23.78 -8.24
C LEU A 282 12.38 24.76 -8.27
N GLY A 283 11.99 25.33 -7.12
CA GLY A 283 10.95 26.35 -7.03
C GLY A 283 11.29 27.59 -7.86
N GLY A 284 10.34 28.03 -8.70
CA GLY A 284 10.52 29.14 -9.64
C GLY A 284 11.21 28.76 -10.95
N SER A 285 11.59 27.51 -11.17
CA SER A 285 12.00 27.02 -12.49
C SER A 285 10.83 27.11 -13.47
N TYR A 286 10.97 27.88 -14.55
CA TYR A 286 9.90 28.03 -15.54
C TYR A 286 9.36 26.70 -16.05
N TYR A 287 10.22 25.72 -16.29
CA TYR A 287 9.82 24.42 -16.78
C TYR A 287 9.08 23.59 -15.72
N VAL A 288 9.60 23.56 -14.48
CA VAL A 288 8.99 22.76 -13.39
C VAL A 288 7.64 23.37 -12.97
N GLU A 289 7.53 24.70 -12.90
CA GLU A 289 6.24 25.34 -12.58
C GLU A 289 5.21 25.09 -13.69
N TRP A 290 5.60 25.26 -14.96
CA TRP A 290 4.74 24.96 -16.10
C TRP A 290 4.27 23.49 -16.11
N LEU A 291 5.19 22.56 -15.86
CA LEU A 291 4.88 21.12 -15.85
C LEU A 291 3.96 20.76 -14.68
N THR A 292 4.18 21.40 -13.51
CA THR A 292 3.30 21.25 -12.34
C THR A 292 1.88 21.71 -12.67
N ASP A 293 1.71 22.88 -13.27
CA ASP A 293 0.40 23.42 -13.67
C ASP A 293 -0.27 22.55 -14.76
N SER A 294 0.52 22.04 -15.70
CA SER A 294 0.01 21.14 -16.75
C SER A 294 -0.49 19.83 -16.18
N ILE A 295 0.25 19.22 -15.26
CA ILE A 295 -0.17 17.98 -14.57
C ILE A 295 -1.45 18.24 -13.77
N GLU A 296 -1.55 19.36 -13.04
CA GLU A 296 -2.78 19.70 -12.31
C GLU A 296 -4.00 19.78 -13.23
N ALA A 297 -3.88 20.50 -14.34
CA ALA A 297 -4.99 20.66 -15.28
C ALA A 297 -5.47 19.30 -15.86
N GLU A 298 -4.53 18.41 -16.18
CA GLU A 298 -4.87 17.07 -16.66
C GLU A 298 -5.51 16.20 -15.57
N VAL A 299 -4.99 16.28 -14.33
CA VAL A 299 -5.55 15.57 -13.16
C VAL A 299 -6.97 16.06 -12.86
N GLU A 300 -7.22 17.38 -12.90
CA GLU A 300 -8.58 17.94 -12.73
C GLU A 300 -9.56 17.40 -13.76
N GLY A 301 -9.12 17.30 -15.03
CA GLY A 301 -9.93 16.71 -16.09
C GLY A 301 -10.26 15.24 -15.85
N GLU A 302 -9.34 14.48 -15.25
CA GLU A 302 -9.59 13.07 -14.92
C GLU A 302 -10.46 12.92 -13.66
N LEU A 303 -10.26 13.74 -12.63
CA LEU A 303 -11.11 13.78 -11.44
C LEU A 303 -12.56 14.12 -11.81
N SER A 304 -12.77 15.08 -12.72
CA SER A 304 -14.11 15.44 -13.20
C SER A 304 -14.83 14.25 -13.85
N LYS A 305 -14.12 13.46 -14.68
CA LYS A 305 -14.69 12.24 -15.28
C LYS A 305 -15.05 11.18 -14.22
N ILE A 306 -14.21 11.03 -13.20
CA ILE A 306 -14.47 10.11 -12.09
C ILE A 306 -15.71 10.56 -11.31
N ASP A 307 -15.84 11.84 -11.04
CA ASP A 307 -17.05 12.41 -10.38
C ASP A 307 -18.31 12.19 -11.23
N GLU A 308 -18.26 12.38 -12.54
CA GLU A 308 -19.38 12.08 -13.49
C GLU A 308 -19.75 10.59 -13.49
N LEU A 309 -18.80 9.69 -13.24
CA LEU A 309 -19.04 8.26 -13.11
C LEU A 309 -19.67 7.86 -11.77
N GLY A 310 -19.73 8.78 -10.80
CA GLY A 310 -20.27 8.55 -9.46
C GLY A 310 -19.19 8.31 -8.40
N GLY A 311 -18.00 8.84 -8.61
CA GLY A 311 -16.85 8.75 -7.71
C GLY A 311 -15.98 7.51 -7.94
N ALA A 312 -14.89 7.39 -7.16
CA ALA A 312 -13.85 6.36 -7.35
C ALA A 312 -14.40 4.94 -7.32
N THR A 313 -15.21 4.58 -6.32
CA THR A 313 -15.78 3.23 -6.20
C THR A 313 -16.60 2.85 -7.43
N ALA A 314 -17.49 3.72 -7.89
CA ALA A 314 -18.29 3.48 -9.08
C ALA A 314 -17.46 3.42 -10.37
N ALA A 315 -16.44 4.26 -10.48
CA ALA A 315 -15.53 4.25 -11.62
C ALA A 315 -14.72 2.94 -11.69
N ILE A 316 -14.26 2.42 -10.55
CA ILE A 316 -13.58 1.12 -10.43
C ILE A 316 -14.53 -0.01 -10.84
N GLU A 317 -15.77 -0.05 -10.31
CA GLU A 317 -16.76 -1.08 -10.65
C GLU A 317 -17.12 -1.08 -12.13
N LYS A 318 -17.15 0.10 -12.79
CA LYS A 318 -17.34 0.24 -14.25
C LYS A 318 -16.09 -0.10 -15.06
N GLY A 319 -14.97 -0.40 -14.41
CA GLY A 319 -13.70 -0.75 -15.04
C GLY A 319 -12.99 0.44 -15.70
N HIS A 320 -13.27 1.68 -15.29
CA HIS A 320 -12.64 2.88 -15.85
C HIS A 320 -11.13 2.90 -15.55
N TYR A 321 -10.72 2.69 -14.31
CA TYR A 321 -9.31 2.66 -13.89
C TYR A 321 -8.54 1.57 -14.64
N GLN A 322 -9.05 0.34 -14.61
CA GLN A 322 -8.41 -0.82 -15.22
C GLN A 322 -8.20 -0.62 -16.72
N LYS A 323 -9.20 -0.09 -17.43
CA LYS A 323 -9.11 0.21 -18.88
C LYS A 323 -8.12 1.34 -19.17
N ALA A 324 -8.08 2.39 -18.35
CA ALA A 324 -7.16 3.50 -18.51
C ALA A 324 -5.71 3.04 -18.29
N ILE A 325 -5.44 2.29 -17.22
CA ILE A 325 -4.13 1.70 -16.90
C ILE A 325 -3.68 0.76 -18.02
N ALA A 326 -4.51 -0.19 -18.42
CA ALA A 326 -4.18 -1.15 -19.47
C ALA A 326 -3.84 -0.46 -20.83
N ARG A 327 -4.57 0.62 -21.15
CA ARG A 327 -4.31 1.41 -22.35
C ARG A 327 -2.96 2.12 -22.30
N SER A 328 -2.61 2.68 -21.14
CA SER A 328 -1.33 3.37 -20.94
C SER A 328 -0.16 2.38 -20.96
N ALA A 329 -0.28 1.26 -20.26
CA ALA A 329 0.71 0.18 -20.26
C ALA A 329 0.96 -0.38 -21.67
N TYR A 330 -0.10 -0.61 -22.45
CA TYR A 330 0.03 -1.05 -23.83
C TYR A 330 0.76 -0.03 -24.72
N LYS A 331 0.45 1.26 -24.56
CA LYS A 331 1.13 2.33 -25.32
C LYS A 331 2.62 2.40 -24.99
N GLU A 332 2.97 2.28 -23.72
CA GLU A 332 4.36 2.29 -23.26
C GLU A 332 5.12 1.06 -23.80
N GLN A 333 4.55 -0.14 -23.64
CA GLN A 333 5.15 -1.35 -24.17
C GLN A 333 5.39 -1.26 -25.68
N LYS A 334 4.40 -0.78 -26.42
CA LYS A 334 4.52 -0.59 -27.87
C LYS A 334 5.61 0.44 -28.23
N ALA A 335 5.75 1.51 -27.45
CA ALA A 335 6.80 2.51 -27.67
C ALA A 335 8.21 1.92 -27.45
N ILE A 336 8.36 1.01 -26.47
CA ILE A 336 9.61 0.28 -26.23
C ILE A 336 9.91 -0.67 -27.39
N GLU A 337 8.94 -1.46 -27.83
CA GLU A 337 9.10 -2.41 -28.96
C GLU A 337 9.45 -1.72 -30.28
N GLU A 338 8.86 -0.57 -30.56
CA GLU A 338 9.13 0.26 -31.73
C GLU A 338 10.41 1.11 -31.61
N GLY A 339 11.10 1.08 -30.47
CA GLY A 339 12.32 1.85 -30.20
C GLY A 339 12.10 3.35 -30.01
N ARG A 340 10.86 3.82 -29.91
CA ARG A 340 10.51 5.21 -29.59
C ARG A 340 10.81 5.56 -28.12
N ARG A 341 10.69 4.57 -27.24
CA ARG A 341 11.16 4.64 -25.85
C ARG A 341 12.41 3.77 -25.71
N VAL A 342 13.52 4.37 -25.28
CA VAL A 342 14.77 3.65 -25.06
C VAL A 342 14.84 3.15 -23.61
N VAL A 343 15.10 1.85 -23.46
CA VAL A 343 15.47 1.22 -22.19
C VAL A 343 16.88 0.66 -22.36
N VAL A 344 17.85 1.30 -21.71
CA VAL A 344 19.27 0.93 -21.79
C VAL A 344 19.48 -0.49 -21.29
N GLY A 345 20.19 -1.29 -22.07
CA GLY A 345 20.44 -2.70 -21.77
C GLY A 345 19.33 -3.65 -22.23
N VAL A 346 18.18 -3.12 -22.69
CA VAL A 346 17.05 -3.93 -23.17
C VAL A 346 16.87 -3.77 -24.68
N ASN A 347 16.45 -2.58 -25.17
CA ASN A 347 16.25 -2.34 -26.60
C ASN A 347 17.34 -1.48 -27.24
N ARG A 348 18.28 -0.96 -26.44
CA ARG A 348 19.48 -0.27 -26.90
C ARG A 348 20.64 -0.59 -25.95
N TYR A 349 21.85 -0.75 -26.48
CA TYR A 349 23.06 -1.12 -25.75
C TYR A 349 22.91 -2.45 -25.01
N ALA A 350 22.19 -3.39 -25.58
CA ALA A 350 22.04 -4.74 -25.07
C ALA A 350 23.41 -5.49 -25.09
N ALA A 351 23.62 -6.37 -24.09
CA ALA A 351 24.77 -7.25 -24.06
C ALA A 351 24.35 -8.65 -24.56
N ASP A 352 25.27 -9.37 -25.20
CA ASP A 352 25.02 -10.72 -25.70
C ASP A 352 25.00 -11.78 -24.60
N GLU A 353 25.66 -11.51 -23.45
CA GLU A 353 25.72 -12.44 -22.34
C GLU A 353 24.63 -12.13 -21.28
N PRO A 354 23.92 -13.16 -20.77
CA PRO A 354 23.01 -12.98 -19.65
C PRO A 354 23.75 -12.55 -18.40
N ALA A 355 23.16 -11.62 -17.64
CA ALA A 355 23.70 -11.22 -16.37
C ALA A 355 23.74 -12.42 -15.40
N ARG A 356 24.86 -12.61 -14.72
CA ARG A 356 25.01 -13.60 -13.64
C ARG A 356 24.92 -12.85 -12.32
N MET A 357 23.82 -13.04 -11.60
CA MET A 357 23.62 -12.47 -10.27
C MET A 357 23.20 -13.58 -9.31
N GLU A 358 23.75 -13.54 -8.11
CA GLU A 358 23.27 -14.38 -7.02
C GLU A 358 21.92 -13.85 -6.55
N ILE A 359 20.93 -14.74 -6.44
CA ILE A 359 19.57 -14.40 -6.00
C ILE A 359 19.24 -15.10 -4.69
N LEU A 360 18.48 -14.43 -3.83
CA LEU A 360 17.99 -15.01 -2.59
C LEU A 360 17.04 -16.17 -2.89
N ARG A 361 17.29 -17.32 -2.22
CA ARG A 361 16.37 -18.47 -2.25
C ARG A 361 15.72 -18.64 -0.90
N VAL A 362 14.41 -18.64 -0.89
CA VAL A 362 13.62 -18.89 0.32
C VAL A 362 13.72 -20.36 0.71
N ASP A 363 13.98 -20.62 2.00
CA ASP A 363 14.06 -21.97 2.55
C ASP A 363 12.68 -22.67 2.50
N PRO A 364 12.54 -23.82 1.83
CA PRO A 364 11.29 -24.56 1.78
C PRO A 364 10.75 -25.04 3.15
N SER A 365 11.63 -25.18 4.16
CA SER A 365 11.26 -25.61 5.52
C SER A 365 10.28 -24.63 6.20
N ILE A 366 10.28 -23.34 5.82
CA ILE A 366 9.40 -22.31 6.37
C ILE A 366 7.92 -22.71 6.23
N LEU A 367 7.51 -23.26 5.09
CA LEU A 367 6.13 -23.70 4.88
C LEU A 367 5.75 -24.85 5.82
N GLU A 368 6.64 -25.84 5.97
CA GLU A 368 6.39 -27.00 6.86
C GLU A 368 6.33 -26.60 8.33
N GLU A 369 7.18 -25.68 8.76
CA GLU A 369 7.15 -25.12 10.11
C GLU A 369 5.83 -24.38 10.38
N LYS A 370 5.37 -23.57 9.42
CA LYS A 370 4.08 -22.85 9.53
C LYS A 370 2.89 -23.82 9.57
N ARG A 371 2.85 -24.85 8.75
CA ARG A 371 1.82 -25.90 8.77
C ARG A 371 1.78 -26.63 10.11
N ALA A 372 2.96 -27.03 10.63
CA ALA A 372 3.07 -27.67 11.93
C ALA A 372 2.61 -26.75 13.09
N SER A 373 2.97 -25.45 13.03
CA SER A 373 2.54 -24.46 14.03
C SER A 373 1.02 -24.29 14.03
N LEU A 374 0.37 -24.15 12.87
CA LEU A 374 -1.08 -24.04 12.75
C LEU A 374 -1.79 -25.30 13.28
N THR A 375 -1.26 -26.49 12.99
CA THR A 375 -1.82 -27.74 13.50
C THR A 375 -1.78 -27.78 15.02
N ARG A 376 -0.66 -27.42 15.65
CA ARG A 376 -0.52 -27.33 17.11
C ARG A 376 -1.48 -26.31 17.72
N LEU A 377 -1.59 -25.13 17.10
CA LEU A 377 -2.49 -24.07 17.57
C LEU A 377 -3.94 -24.58 17.60
N ARG A 378 -4.44 -25.15 16.51
CA ARG A 378 -5.81 -25.65 16.42
C ARG A 378 -6.11 -26.79 17.39
N ALA A 379 -5.10 -27.61 17.72
CA ALA A 379 -5.24 -28.70 18.68
C ALA A 379 -5.27 -28.22 20.15
N SER A 380 -4.65 -27.08 20.46
CA SER A 380 -4.47 -26.61 21.85
C SER A 380 -5.43 -25.50 22.28
N ARG A 381 -6.08 -24.81 21.34
CA ARG A 381 -6.98 -23.69 21.63
C ARG A 381 -8.39 -24.14 22.06
N ASP A 382 -9.14 -23.27 22.73
CA ASP A 382 -10.55 -23.51 23.05
C ASP A 382 -11.42 -23.35 21.78
N ALA A 383 -11.81 -24.47 21.17
CA ALA A 383 -12.61 -24.49 19.96
C ALA A 383 -13.97 -23.80 20.12
N ARG A 384 -14.61 -23.89 21.30
CA ARG A 384 -15.91 -23.25 21.56
C ARG A 384 -15.78 -21.73 21.61
N ALA A 385 -14.74 -21.23 22.25
CA ALA A 385 -14.46 -19.79 22.29
C ALA A 385 -14.18 -19.24 20.89
N VAL A 386 -13.45 -19.99 20.05
CA VAL A 386 -13.21 -19.62 18.63
C VAL A 386 -14.52 -19.59 17.86
N ASP A 387 -15.33 -20.64 17.90
CA ASP A 387 -16.59 -20.71 17.14
C ASP A 387 -17.55 -19.58 17.55
N GLU A 388 -17.67 -19.31 18.86
CA GLU A 388 -18.52 -18.24 19.37
C GLU A 388 -18.04 -16.85 18.90
N SER A 389 -16.71 -16.59 18.95
CA SER A 389 -16.15 -15.31 18.52
C SER A 389 -16.31 -15.11 17.00
N LEU A 390 -16.11 -16.13 16.19
CA LEU A 390 -16.32 -16.10 14.73
C LEU A 390 -17.79 -15.89 14.37
N ARG A 391 -18.71 -16.49 15.10
CA ARG A 391 -20.16 -16.27 14.91
C ARG A 391 -20.53 -14.81 15.19
N ARG A 392 -20.05 -14.22 16.31
CA ARG A 392 -20.26 -12.80 16.62
C ARG A 392 -19.66 -11.88 15.57
N LEU A 393 -18.51 -12.21 15.02
CA LEU A 393 -17.88 -11.45 13.94
C LEU A 393 -18.77 -11.45 12.68
N ALA A 394 -19.27 -12.62 12.26
CA ALA A 394 -20.16 -12.73 11.11
C ALA A 394 -21.46 -11.93 11.34
N GLU A 395 -22.09 -12.05 12.49
CA GLU A 395 -23.31 -11.29 12.83
C GLU A 395 -23.09 -9.78 12.84
N ALA A 396 -21.96 -9.30 13.37
CA ALA A 396 -21.61 -7.88 13.34
C ALA A 396 -21.43 -7.38 11.89
N ALA A 397 -20.73 -8.17 11.07
CA ALA A 397 -20.55 -7.86 9.64
C ALA A 397 -21.90 -7.80 8.89
N GLU A 398 -22.81 -8.74 9.12
CA GLU A 398 -24.16 -8.79 8.51
C GLU A 398 -25.03 -7.60 8.92
N ARG A 399 -25.03 -7.24 10.21
CA ARG A 399 -25.86 -6.15 10.74
C ARG A 399 -25.31 -4.76 10.46
N GLY A 400 -24.06 -4.64 10.00
CA GLY A 400 -23.41 -3.34 9.84
C GLY A 400 -22.84 -2.74 11.14
N ASP A 401 -22.75 -3.55 12.18
CA ASP A 401 -22.15 -3.19 13.47
C ASP A 401 -20.61 -3.06 13.32
N PRO A 402 -19.93 -2.34 14.25
CA PRO A 402 -18.47 -2.26 14.26
C PRO A 402 -17.82 -3.63 14.37
N THR A 403 -16.89 -3.93 13.44
CA THR A 403 -16.26 -5.25 13.34
C THR A 403 -14.97 -5.39 14.15
N MET A 404 -14.31 -4.29 14.56
CA MET A 404 -13.04 -4.38 15.30
C MET A 404 -13.16 -5.05 16.66
N PRO A 405 -14.17 -4.78 17.54
CA PRO A 405 -14.30 -5.48 18.80
C PRO A 405 -14.43 -7.01 18.65
N PRO A 406 -15.31 -7.57 17.79
CA PRO A 406 -15.35 -9.01 17.57
C PRO A 406 -14.09 -9.57 16.90
N LEU A 407 -13.35 -8.82 16.05
CA LEU A 407 -12.06 -9.25 15.52
C LEU A 407 -11.01 -9.41 16.63
N ILE A 408 -10.94 -8.47 17.56
CA ILE A 408 -10.05 -8.55 18.73
C ILE A 408 -10.43 -9.76 19.60
N ALA A 409 -11.72 -10.03 19.78
CA ALA A 409 -12.18 -11.24 20.50
C ALA A 409 -11.76 -12.52 19.77
N CYS A 410 -11.86 -12.58 18.44
CA CYS A 410 -11.36 -13.70 17.63
C CYS A 410 -9.85 -13.90 17.82
N ALA A 411 -9.07 -12.83 17.78
CA ALA A 411 -7.63 -12.88 17.97
C ALA A 411 -7.26 -13.40 19.38
N ARG A 412 -7.94 -12.92 20.43
CA ARG A 412 -7.78 -13.43 21.81
C ARG A 412 -8.13 -14.92 21.94
N ALA A 413 -9.16 -15.38 21.24
CA ALA A 413 -9.55 -16.79 21.20
C ALA A 413 -8.62 -17.66 20.34
N ARG A 414 -7.60 -17.07 19.69
CA ARG A 414 -6.68 -17.76 18.76
C ARG A 414 -7.34 -18.25 17.48
N ALA A 415 -8.36 -17.54 16.98
CA ALA A 415 -8.83 -17.73 15.61
C ALA A 415 -7.73 -17.36 14.63
N THR A 416 -7.67 -18.06 13.51
CA THR A 416 -6.70 -17.77 12.44
C THR A 416 -7.21 -16.68 11.50
N LEU A 417 -6.29 -16.09 10.73
CA LEU A 417 -6.61 -15.11 9.68
C LEU A 417 -7.65 -15.66 8.70
N GLY A 418 -7.43 -16.91 8.23
CA GLY A 418 -8.33 -17.57 7.30
C GLY A 418 -9.71 -17.84 7.89
N GLU A 419 -9.81 -18.17 9.17
CA GLU A 419 -11.10 -18.37 9.85
C GLU A 419 -11.86 -17.04 9.98
N MET A 420 -11.20 -15.96 10.41
CA MET A 420 -11.79 -14.62 10.47
C MET A 420 -12.22 -14.13 9.08
N SER A 421 -11.37 -14.34 8.06
CA SER A 421 -11.68 -13.95 6.69
C SER A 421 -12.92 -14.65 6.16
N ARG A 422 -13.03 -15.98 6.39
CA ARG A 422 -14.23 -16.76 6.01
C ARG A 422 -15.49 -16.35 6.78
N ALA A 423 -15.36 -15.93 8.04
CA ALA A 423 -16.49 -15.44 8.81
C ALA A 423 -17.06 -14.14 8.22
N VAL A 424 -16.19 -13.21 7.84
CA VAL A 424 -16.58 -11.96 7.16
C VAL A 424 -17.09 -12.21 5.74
N GLU A 425 -16.50 -13.17 5.01
CA GLU A 425 -16.93 -13.56 3.66
C GLU A 425 -18.38 -14.07 3.61
N ARG A 426 -18.86 -14.75 4.67
CA ARG A 426 -20.28 -15.18 4.77
C ARG A 426 -21.25 -14.01 4.71
N ALA A 427 -20.86 -12.87 5.32
CA ALA A 427 -21.68 -11.66 5.36
C ALA A 427 -21.54 -10.81 4.08
N PHE A 428 -20.33 -10.65 3.58
CA PHE A 428 -20.02 -9.71 2.48
C PHE A 428 -20.05 -10.35 1.11
N GLY A 429 -19.91 -11.69 1.04
CA GLY A 429 -19.64 -12.41 -0.20
C GLY A 429 -18.18 -12.23 -0.66
N ARG A 430 -17.80 -13.02 -1.67
CA ARG A 430 -16.49 -12.94 -2.31
C ARG A 430 -16.59 -12.16 -3.62
N TYR A 431 -15.68 -11.23 -3.83
CA TYR A 431 -15.62 -10.46 -5.07
C TYR A 431 -15.09 -11.32 -6.23
N ARG A 432 -15.77 -11.20 -7.37
CA ARG A 432 -15.32 -11.75 -8.65
C ARG A 432 -15.41 -10.66 -9.70
N PRO A 433 -14.31 -10.26 -10.33
CA PRO A 433 -14.34 -9.27 -11.40
C PRO A 433 -15.26 -9.69 -12.53
N ALA A 434 -16.00 -8.75 -13.09
CA ALA A 434 -16.80 -8.99 -14.27
C ALA A 434 -15.91 -9.45 -15.43
N GLY A 435 -16.17 -10.63 -16.00
CA GLY A 435 -15.37 -11.23 -17.07
C GLY A 435 -14.21 -12.11 -16.63
N SER A 436 -14.04 -12.39 -15.33
CA SER A 436 -13.11 -13.44 -14.89
C SER A 436 -13.66 -14.81 -15.26
N LEU A 437 -12.86 -15.61 -15.95
CA LEU A 437 -13.20 -17.02 -16.31
C LEU A 437 -12.91 -18.03 -15.18
N TRP A 438 -12.50 -17.54 -13.97
CA TRP A 438 -12.11 -18.36 -12.82
C TRP A 438 -12.97 -18.08 -11.60
#